data_3b900ada9a4c18cb766c09fe3aa98dbe
#
_entry.id   3b900ada9a4c18cb766c09fe3aa98dbe
#
_cell.length_a   1.000
_cell.length_b   1.000
_cell.length_c   1.000
_cell.angle_alpha   90.00
_cell.angle_beta   90.00
_cell.angle_gamma   90.00
#
_symmetry.space_group_name_H-M   'P 1'
#
loop_
_entity.id
_entity.type
_entity.pdbx_description
1 polymer ?
#
loop_
_entity_poly.entity_id
_entity_poly.type
_entity_poly.pdbx_seq_one_letter_code
_entity_poly.pdbx_strand_id
1 'polypeptide(L)'
;MIPVAVALIVMALQPSQPSPTVKALDWMIGCWTRRGGERTSWESWTKASDDVMLGMSYSMRAGKVTEFEFLRMEVRQGKLVYLAQPNGNAVTAFELVPGENAREAIFINPTHDFPKRVAYRATPTGLLAWIDGGERSAGRRIEFPMARVSCDTAPK
;
A
#
# COMPACT_ATOMS: atom_id res chain seq x y z
N MET A 1 4.88 65.99 -7.54
CA MET A 1 3.76 65.06 -7.33
C MET A 1 4.19 63.70 -7.88
N ILE A 2 4.45 62.72 -7.01
CA ILE A 2 4.87 61.39 -7.44
C ILE A 2 3.63 60.50 -7.39
N PRO A 3 3.24 59.80 -8.48
CA PRO A 3 2.09 58.90 -8.43
C PRO A 3 2.40 57.64 -7.66
N VAL A 4 1.58 57.35 -6.64
CA VAL A 4 1.61 56.09 -5.90
C VAL A 4 0.87 55.04 -6.74
N ALA A 5 1.61 54.07 -7.28
CA ALA A 5 1.01 52.94 -7.97
C ALA A 5 0.52 51.93 -6.91
N VAL A 6 -0.80 51.72 -6.80
CA VAL A 6 -1.42 50.68 -5.98
C VAL A 6 -1.36 49.37 -6.76
N ALA A 7 -0.50 48.46 -6.36
CA ALA A 7 -0.46 47.10 -6.91
C ALA A 7 -1.61 46.28 -6.29
N LEU A 8 -2.61 45.94 -7.08
CA LEU A 8 -3.65 44.97 -6.73
C LEU A 8 -3.03 43.54 -6.74
N ILE A 9 -2.83 42.97 -5.57
CA ILE A 9 -2.45 41.54 -5.43
C ILE A 9 -3.71 40.73 -5.67
N VAL A 10 -3.84 40.13 -6.84
CA VAL A 10 -4.87 39.10 -7.13
C VAL A 10 -4.43 37.80 -6.49
N MET A 11 -5.03 37.48 -5.35
CA MET A 11 -4.84 36.21 -4.70
C MET A 11 -5.63 35.14 -5.48
N ALA A 12 -4.94 34.37 -6.32
CA ALA A 12 -5.54 33.27 -7.04
C ALA A 12 -5.97 32.17 -6.03
N LEU A 13 -7.28 31.93 -5.93
CA LEU A 13 -7.82 30.76 -5.20
C LEU A 13 -7.35 29.51 -5.94
N GLN A 14 -6.37 28.79 -5.36
CA GLN A 14 -5.99 27.47 -5.85
C GLN A 14 -7.12 26.49 -5.54
N PRO A 15 -7.58 25.70 -6.52
CA PRO A 15 -8.55 24.63 -6.25
C PRO A 15 -7.94 23.67 -5.21
N SER A 16 -8.69 23.42 -4.13
CA SER A 16 -8.30 22.44 -3.13
C SER A 16 -8.22 21.08 -3.79
N GLN A 17 -7.05 20.43 -3.72
CA GLN A 17 -6.92 19.02 -4.14
C GLN A 17 -7.86 18.17 -3.28
N PRO A 18 -8.60 17.22 -3.87
CA PRO A 18 -9.44 16.33 -3.10
C PRO A 18 -8.57 15.57 -2.08
N SER A 19 -9.09 15.47 -0.85
CA SER A 19 -8.40 14.70 0.20
C SER A 19 -8.21 13.25 -0.23
N PRO A 20 -7.03 12.66 -0.02
CA PRO A 20 -6.81 11.25 -0.35
C PRO A 20 -7.78 10.38 0.48
N THR A 21 -8.27 9.30 -0.10
CA THR A 21 -9.11 8.31 0.59
C THR A 21 -8.62 6.91 0.25
N VAL A 22 -8.91 5.92 1.08
CA VAL A 22 -8.60 4.51 0.76
C VAL A 22 -9.53 3.95 -0.33
N LYS A 23 -10.57 4.68 -0.73
CA LYS A 23 -11.51 4.27 -1.79
C LYS A 23 -10.82 3.96 -3.12
N ALA A 24 -9.75 4.66 -3.45
CA ALA A 24 -8.95 4.38 -4.64
C ALA A 24 -8.33 2.96 -4.61
N LEU A 25 -8.29 2.31 -3.44
CA LEU A 25 -7.73 0.98 -3.21
C LEU A 25 -8.81 -0.11 -3.03
N ASP A 26 -10.09 0.20 -3.24
CA ASP A 26 -11.21 -0.76 -3.07
C ASP A 26 -11.02 -2.04 -3.92
N TRP A 27 -10.23 -1.99 -5.00
CA TRP A 27 -9.85 -3.14 -5.81
C TRP A 27 -8.98 -4.18 -5.09
N MET A 28 -8.37 -3.82 -3.95
CA MET A 28 -7.58 -4.73 -3.09
C MET A 28 -8.44 -5.50 -2.10
N ILE A 29 -9.67 -5.05 -1.83
CA ILE A 29 -10.56 -5.67 -0.83
C ILE A 29 -10.83 -7.12 -1.18
N GLY A 30 -10.69 -8.01 -0.21
CA GLY A 30 -10.92 -9.44 -0.32
C GLY A 30 -9.76 -10.27 0.19
N CYS A 31 -9.73 -11.55 -0.20
CA CYS A 31 -8.75 -12.51 0.26
C CYS A 31 -7.94 -13.06 -0.92
N TRP A 32 -6.66 -13.16 -0.69
CA TRP A 32 -5.64 -13.45 -1.69
C TRP A 32 -4.73 -14.57 -1.20
N THR A 33 -4.33 -15.48 -2.07
CA THR A 33 -3.40 -16.55 -1.75
C THR A 33 -2.32 -16.69 -2.79
N ARG A 34 -1.13 -17.04 -2.34
CA ARG A 34 0.00 -17.44 -3.17
C ARG A 34 0.50 -18.79 -2.71
N ARG A 35 0.71 -19.71 -3.64
CA ARG A 35 1.35 -21.00 -3.39
C ARG A 35 2.69 -21.05 -4.11
N GLY A 36 3.75 -21.39 -3.39
CA GLY A 36 5.08 -21.51 -3.95
C GLY A 36 5.86 -22.63 -3.27
N GLY A 37 5.94 -23.80 -3.91
CA GLY A 37 6.51 -25.00 -3.31
C GLY A 37 5.75 -25.41 -2.05
N GLU A 38 6.46 -25.59 -0.95
CA GLU A 38 5.89 -25.94 0.36
C GLU A 38 5.32 -24.74 1.13
N ARG A 39 5.48 -23.51 0.61
CA ARG A 39 5.00 -22.29 1.27
C ARG A 39 3.67 -21.84 0.67
N THR A 40 2.71 -21.60 1.53
CA THR A 40 1.46 -20.91 1.19
C THR A 40 1.42 -19.60 1.95
N SER A 41 1.11 -18.50 1.25
CA SER A 41 0.87 -17.21 1.85
C SER A 41 -0.57 -16.80 1.64
N TRP A 42 -1.10 -16.10 2.61
CA TRP A 42 -2.45 -15.53 2.63
C TRP A 42 -2.36 -14.04 2.94
N GLU A 43 -3.21 -13.27 2.29
CA GLU A 43 -3.40 -11.86 2.60
C GLU A 43 -4.87 -11.49 2.48
N SER A 44 -5.37 -10.69 3.41
CA SER A 44 -6.75 -10.22 3.39
C SER A 44 -6.80 -8.71 3.63
N TRP A 45 -7.75 -8.07 2.95
CA TRP A 45 -8.01 -6.65 3.10
C TRP A 45 -9.49 -6.38 3.29
N THR A 46 -9.84 -5.50 4.24
CA THR A 46 -11.19 -5.02 4.49
C THR A 46 -11.19 -3.51 4.68
N LYS A 47 -12.21 -2.85 4.14
CA LYS A 47 -12.41 -1.41 4.32
C LYS A 47 -13.15 -1.18 5.62
N ALA A 48 -12.54 -0.44 6.55
CA ALA A 48 -13.15 -0.07 7.82
C ALA A 48 -13.91 1.27 7.72
N SER A 49 -13.38 2.22 6.93
CA SER A 49 -13.98 3.52 6.65
C SER A 49 -13.42 4.08 5.33
N ASP A 50 -13.79 5.31 4.96
CA ASP A 50 -13.19 5.98 3.80
C ASP A 50 -11.73 6.39 4.04
N ASP A 51 -11.29 6.41 5.29
CA ASP A 51 -9.93 6.81 5.69
C ASP A 51 -9.06 5.62 6.12
N VAL A 52 -9.63 4.43 6.33
CA VAL A 52 -8.91 3.27 6.89
C VAL A 52 -9.30 1.97 6.19
N MET A 53 -8.29 1.25 5.73
CA MET A 53 -8.34 -0.14 5.28
C MET A 53 -7.43 -0.99 6.17
N LEU A 54 -7.94 -2.11 6.67
CA LEU A 54 -7.23 -3.05 7.53
C LEU A 54 -6.86 -4.29 6.75
N GLY A 55 -5.66 -4.80 7.00
CA GLY A 55 -5.15 -6.00 6.37
C GLY A 55 -4.40 -6.91 7.33
N MET A 56 -4.29 -8.15 6.94
CA MET A 56 -3.47 -9.16 7.60
C MET A 56 -2.85 -10.07 6.56
N SER A 57 -1.59 -10.39 6.73
CA SER A 57 -0.94 -11.44 5.95
C SER A 57 -0.29 -12.47 6.86
N TYR A 58 -0.15 -13.70 6.35
CA TYR A 58 0.67 -14.73 6.98
C TYR A 58 1.18 -15.72 5.95
N SER A 59 2.26 -16.40 6.32
CA SER A 59 2.84 -17.49 5.54
C SER A 59 2.91 -18.76 6.37
N MET A 60 2.65 -19.88 5.72
CA MET A 60 2.71 -21.22 6.31
C MET A 60 3.69 -22.09 5.55
N ARG A 61 4.39 -22.97 6.29
CA ARG A 61 5.17 -24.08 5.76
C ARG A 61 4.87 -25.32 6.58
N ALA A 62 4.58 -26.44 5.93
CA ALA A 62 4.23 -27.71 6.58
C ALA A 62 3.16 -27.57 7.69
N GLY A 63 2.08 -26.78 7.42
CA GLY A 63 0.98 -26.56 8.35
C GLY A 63 1.29 -25.61 9.53
N LYS A 64 2.47 -24.99 9.57
CA LYS A 64 2.86 -24.07 10.66
C LYS A 64 3.00 -22.65 10.10
N VAL A 65 2.46 -21.68 10.83
CA VAL A 65 2.68 -20.26 10.53
C VAL A 65 4.14 -19.91 10.80
N THR A 66 4.82 -19.38 9.80
CA THR A 66 6.24 -18.98 9.87
C THR A 66 6.43 -17.50 9.96
N GLU A 67 5.47 -16.72 9.42
CA GLU A 67 5.48 -15.26 9.42
C GLU A 67 4.04 -14.77 9.43
N PHE A 68 3.79 -13.63 10.06
CA PHE A 68 2.53 -12.92 9.98
C PHE A 68 2.74 -11.40 10.02
N GLU A 69 1.80 -10.65 9.49
CA GLU A 69 1.84 -9.18 9.48
C GLU A 69 0.46 -8.59 9.73
N PHE A 70 0.40 -7.54 10.55
CA PHE A 70 -0.73 -6.63 10.60
C PHE A 70 -0.46 -5.45 9.67
N LEU A 71 -1.44 -5.17 8.82
CA LEU A 71 -1.33 -4.19 7.75
C LEU A 71 -2.43 -3.15 7.88
N ARG A 72 -2.12 -1.89 7.58
CA ARG A 72 -3.12 -0.83 7.49
C ARG A 72 -2.77 0.11 6.35
N MET A 73 -3.79 0.62 5.70
CA MET A 73 -3.69 1.81 4.85
C MET A 73 -4.60 2.85 5.45
N GLU A 74 -4.07 4.01 5.77
CA GLU A 74 -4.83 5.06 6.43
C GLU A 74 -4.42 6.45 5.97
N VAL A 75 -5.36 7.38 6.04
CA VAL A 75 -5.09 8.79 5.77
C VAL A 75 -4.53 9.43 7.04
N ARG A 76 -3.29 9.92 6.96
CA ARG A 76 -2.60 10.65 8.01
C ARG A 76 -2.13 12.01 7.49
N GLN A 77 -2.55 13.09 8.12
CA GLN A 77 -2.12 14.45 7.76
C GLN A 77 -2.28 14.74 6.25
N GLY A 78 -3.39 14.28 5.66
CA GLY A 78 -3.68 14.48 4.23
C GLY A 78 -2.88 13.61 3.27
N LYS A 79 -2.19 12.56 3.77
CA LYS A 79 -1.46 11.57 2.95
C LYS A 79 -2.00 10.18 3.21
N LEU A 80 -2.02 9.35 2.18
CA LEU A 80 -2.32 7.93 2.32
C LEU A 80 -1.03 7.17 2.66
N VAL A 81 -1.05 6.43 3.77
CA VAL A 81 0.11 5.75 4.35
C VAL A 81 -0.18 4.27 4.50
N TYR A 82 0.74 3.43 4.05
CA TYR A 82 0.78 2.00 4.33
C TYR A 82 1.62 1.74 5.57
N LEU A 83 1.09 0.98 6.50
CA LEU A 83 1.70 0.62 7.78
C LEU A 83 1.86 -0.88 7.85
N ALA A 84 3.07 -1.36 7.94
CA ALA A 84 3.42 -2.76 8.10
C ALA A 84 3.91 -3.05 9.52
N GLN A 85 3.39 -4.11 10.13
CA GLN A 85 3.83 -4.59 11.44
C GLN A 85 4.14 -6.08 11.39
N PRO A 86 5.34 -6.46 10.90
CA PRO A 86 5.73 -7.85 10.77
C PRO A 86 6.01 -8.49 12.14
N ASN A 87 5.42 -9.68 12.37
CA ASN A 87 5.65 -10.52 13.55
C ASN A 87 5.51 -9.78 14.89
N GLY A 88 4.61 -8.76 14.96
CA GLY A 88 4.42 -7.95 16.17
C GLY A 88 5.54 -6.96 16.47
N ASN A 89 6.53 -6.78 15.58
CA ASN A 89 7.60 -5.81 15.73
C ASN A 89 7.09 -4.36 15.59
N ALA A 90 8.01 -3.40 15.61
CA ALA A 90 7.68 -2.00 15.40
C ALA A 90 7.03 -1.77 14.03
N VAL A 91 6.07 -0.84 13.99
CA VAL A 91 5.38 -0.46 12.75
C VAL A 91 6.31 0.34 11.86
N THR A 92 6.39 -0.03 10.59
CA THR A 92 7.06 0.75 9.55
C THR A 92 6.02 1.42 8.66
N ALA A 93 6.19 2.71 8.40
CA ALA A 93 5.30 3.52 7.57
C ALA A 93 5.91 3.78 6.18
N PHE A 94 5.07 3.73 5.14
CA PHE A 94 5.42 4.04 3.77
C PHE A 94 4.35 4.98 3.20
N GLU A 95 4.73 6.09 2.56
CA GLU A 95 3.80 7.05 1.98
C GLU A 95 3.45 6.69 0.53
N LEU A 96 2.16 6.79 0.19
CA LEU A 96 1.71 6.63 -1.20
C LEU A 96 2.35 7.69 -2.08
N VAL A 97 2.93 7.25 -3.19
CA VAL A 97 3.35 8.15 -4.28
C VAL A 97 2.34 8.11 -5.43
N PRO A 98 2.15 9.21 -6.17
CA PRO A 98 1.32 9.20 -7.36
C PRO A 98 1.75 8.07 -8.30
N GLY A 99 0.80 7.24 -8.70
CA GLY A 99 1.01 6.15 -9.68
C GLY A 99 0.53 6.56 -11.06
N GLU A 100 1.07 5.92 -12.08
CA GLU A 100 0.64 6.09 -13.48
C GLU A 100 -0.65 5.32 -13.79
N ASN A 101 -1.02 4.37 -12.95
CA ASN A 101 -2.12 3.44 -13.16
C ASN A 101 -3.11 3.48 -11.99
N ALA A 102 -4.41 3.69 -12.30
CA ALA A 102 -5.47 3.73 -11.29
C ALA A 102 -5.66 2.44 -10.48
N ARG A 103 -5.11 1.31 -10.94
CA ARG A 103 -5.13 0.02 -10.24
C ARG A 103 -3.74 -0.43 -9.81
N GLU A 104 -2.89 0.54 -9.48
CA GLU A 104 -1.58 0.35 -8.88
C GLU A 104 -1.42 1.31 -7.70
N ALA A 105 -0.86 0.82 -6.62
CA ALA A 105 -0.52 1.60 -5.44
C ALA A 105 0.95 1.35 -5.08
N ILE A 106 1.74 2.41 -5.01
CA ILE A 106 3.17 2.36 -4.70
C ILE A 106 3.41 3.20 -3.46
N PHE A 107 3.92 2.57 -2.41
CA PHE A 107 4.23 3.20 -1.14
C PHE A 107 5.75 3.20 -0.93
N ILE A 108 6.33 4.31 -0.49
CA ILE A 108 7.76 4.45 -0.31
C ILE A 108 8.14 4.90 1.11
N ASN A 109 9.26 4.36 1.58
CA ASN A 109 10.01 4.86 2.73
C ASN A 109 11.50 4.89 2.36
N PRO A 110 12.04 6.01 1.91
CA PRO A 110 13.43 6.10 1.44
C PRO A 110 14.47 5.91 2.54
N THR A 111 14.08 6.08 3.81
CA THR A 111 14.96 5.94 4.98
C THR A 111 15.00 4.53 5.55
N HIS A 112 14.04 3.64 5.16
CA HIS A 112 14.05 2.24 5.57
C HIS A 112 15.16 1.47 4.85
N ASP A 113 15.75 0.46 5.50
CA ASP A 113 16.83 -0.33 4.89
C ASP A 113 16.32 -1.18 3.73
N PHE A 114 15.41 -2.09 4.02
CA PHE A 114 14.70 -2.92 3.04
C PHE A 114 13.41 -3.50 3.66
N PRO A 115 12.29 -3.44 2.88
CA PRO A 115 12.13 -2.76 1.60
C PRO A 115 12.08 -1.23 1.75
N LYS A 116 12.43 -0.49 0.69
CA LYS A 116 12.16 0.95 0.57
C LYS A 116 10.84 1.23 -0.14
N ARG A 117 10.32 0.25 -0.86
CA ARG A 117 9.06 0.31 -1.59
C ARG A 117 8.23 -0.94 -1.37
N VAL A 118 6.94 -0.74 -1.10
CA VAL A 118 5.90 -1.76 -1.08
C VAL A 118 4.87 -1.35 -2.12
N ALA A 119 4.46 -2.27 -2.97
CA ALA A 119 3.54 -1.92 -4.04
C ALA A 119 2.57 -3.06 -4.36
N TYR A 120 1.41 -2.66 -4.87
CA TYR A 120 0.33 -3.53 -5.29
C TYR A 120 -0.16 -3.13 -6.67
N ARG A 121 -0.50 -4.11 -7.51
CA ARG A 121 -1.13 -3.91 -8.81
C ARG A 121 -2.19 -4.97 -9.05
N ALA A 122 -3.37 -4.55 -9.49
CA ALA A 122 -4.37 -5.49 -9.98
C ALA A 122 -3.92 -6.07 -11.32
N THR A 123 -4.10 -7.37 -11.48
CA THR A 123 -3.85 -8.10 -12.74
C THR A 123 -5.16 -8.67 -13.29
N PRO A 124 -5.22 -9.14 -14.54
CA PRO A 124 -6.42 -9.78 -15.07
C PRO A 124 -6.88 -11.00 -14.24
N THR A 125 -5.96 -11.69 -13.59
CA THR A 125 -6.21 -12.95 -12.87
C THR A 125 -6.05 -12.83 -11.35
N GLY A 126 -5.70 -11.66 -10.80
CA GLY A 126 -5.46 -11.52 -9.38
C GLY A 126 -4.83 -10.23 -8.93
N LEU A 127 -3.90 -10.33 -8.02
CA LEU A 127 -3.15 -9.24 -7.41
C LEU A 127 -1.65 -9.56 -7.49
N LEU A 128 -0.86 -8.60 -7.94
CA LEU A 128 0.59 -8.64 -7.82
C LEU A 128 1.01 -7.67 -6.72
N ALA A 129 1.56 -8.19 -5.63
CA ALA A 129 2.30 -7.37 -4.68
C ALA A 129 3.80 -7.52 -4.93
N TRP A 130 4.59 -6.51 -4.60
CA TRP A 130 6.04 -6.61 -4.58
C TRP A 130 6.67 -5.65 -3.59
N ILE A 131 7.89 -6.01 -3.21
CA ILE A 131 8.75 -5.16 -2.39
C ILE A 131 10.09 -5.01 -3.09
N ASP A 132 10.72 -3.84 -2.95
CA ASP A 132 12.06 -3.61 -3.49
C ASP A 132 12.82 -2.53 -2.71
N GLY A 133 14.08 -2.35 -3.05
CA GLY A 133 14.97 -1.38 -2.44
C GLY A 133 14.86 0.05 -3.01
N GLY A 134 13.86 0.34 -3.86
CA GLY A 134 13.71 1.61 -4.56
C GLY A 134 14.65 1.75 -5.76
N GLU A 135 14.65 2.93 -6.39
CA GLU A 135 15.35 3.17 -7.68
C GLU A 135 16.86 2.91 -7.65
N ARG A 136 17.51 3.11 -6.50
CA ARG A 136 18.97 2.95 -6.35
C ARG A 136 19.42 1.53 -6.02
N SER A 137 18.50 0.61 -5.77
CA SER A 137 18.79 -0.79 -5.45
C SER A 137 18.62 -1.64 -6.69
N ALA A 138 19.56 -1.55 -7.60
CA ALA A 138 19.59 -2.39 -8.79
C ALA A 138 19.39 -3.87 -8.42
N GLY A 139 18.23 -4.43 -8.74
CA GLY A 139 18.02 -5.86 -8.80
C GLY A 139 17.35 -6.57 -7.61
N ARG A 140 17.16 -5.94 -6.45
CA ARG A 140 16.46 -6.63 -5.36
C ARG A 140 14.96 -6.32 -5.34
N ARG A 141 14.20 -7.06 -6.12
CA ARG A 141 12.74 -7.06 -6.13
C ARG A 141 12.24 -8.45 -5.82
N ILE A 142 11.27 -8.54 -4.90
CA ILE A 142 10.58 -9.77 -4.54
C ILE A 142 9.12 -9.60 -4.93
N GLU A 143 8.61 -10.49 -5.76
CA GLU A 143 7.23 -10.46 -6.26
C GLU A 143 6.38 -11.54 -5.59
N PHE A 144 5.14 -11.16 -5.34
CA PHE A 144 4.12 -12.01 -4.73
C PHE A 144 2.87 -12.02 -5.63
N PRO A 145 2.85 -12.80 -6.72
CA PRO A 145 1.65 -13.01 -7.51
C PRO A 145 0.62 -13.78 -6.69
N MET A 146 -0.58 -13.24 -6.53
CA MET A 146 -1.65 -13.80 -5.72
C MET A 146 -2.92 -14.00 -6.51
N ALA A 147 -3.62 -15.10 -6.27
CA ALA A 147 -4.94 -15.37 -6.78
C ALA A 147 -6.00 -14.98 -5.75
N ARG A 148 -7.16 -14.49 -6.22
CA ARG A 148 -8.31 -14.22 -5.37
C ARG A 148 -8.93 -15.54 -4.90
N VAL A 149 -9.33 -15.58 -3.64
CA VAL A 149 -10.01 -16.74 -3.03
C VAL A 149 -11.17 -16.25 -2.15
N SER A 150 -12.08 -17.19 -1.79
CA SER A 150 -13.06 -16.89 -0.74
C SER A 150 -12.35 -16.68 0.59
N CYS A 151 -12.81 -15.70 1.37
CA CYS A 151 -12.24 -15.44 2.70
C CYS A 151 -12.52 -16.57 3.69
N ASP A 152 -13.51 -17.42 3.43
CA ASP A 152 -13.83 -18.59 4.25
C ASP A 152 -12.86 -19.77 4.04
N THR A 153 -12.02 -19.69 3.00
CA THR A 153 -11.09 -20.78 2.61
C THR A 153 -9.64 -20.47 3.00
N ALA A 154 -9.42 -19.92 4.20
CA ALA A 154 -8.07 -19.75 4.73
C ALA A 154 -7.26 -21.04 4.63
N PRO A 155 -5.97 -21.01 4.27
CA PRO A 155 -5.13 -22.21 4.23
C PRO A 155 -5.14 -22.90 5.61
N LYS A 156 -5.40 -24.19 5.60
CA LYS A 156 -5.32 -25.04 6.80
C LYS A 156 -3.94 -25.63 6.89
#